data_e5324f217559a56b0adf59269fc4439e
#
_entry.id   e5324f217559a56b0adf59269fc4439e
#
_cell.length_a   1.000
_cell.length_b   1.000
_cell.length_c   1.000
_cell.angle_alpha   90.00
_cell.angle_beta   90.00
_cell.angle_gamma   90.00
#
_symmetry.space_group_name_H-M   'P 1'
#
loop_
_entity.id
_entity.type
_entity.pdbx_description
1 polymer ?
#
loop_
_entity_poly.entity_id
_entity_poly.type
_entity_poly.pdbx_seq_one_letter_code
_entity_poly.pdbx_strand_id
1 'polypeptide(L)'
;MNWRRSTAGSVCRMTVRLSAAVALILSTANLAPAQSSNSNGRTVEGTWYVEVTPRNCGTGAPAGPVINGLVTFAAGGTLTEAAGGTAFAPGQRSPGHGTWSHQAGPTYQQRFVAMILFTTAPGASGPGFEAGWQTVDHTVEVVDSDHIESSGGNKFYRLNGELYRSGCSTATGRRFE
;
A
#
# COMPACT_ATOMS: atom_id res chain seq x y z
N MET A 1 -12.98 -27.21 -73.53
CA MET A 1 -11.97 -26.50 -74.28
C MET A 1 -10.78 -26.32 -73.39
N ASN A 2 -9.85 -27.24 -73.36
CA ASN A 2 -8.45 -27.16 -73.96
C ASN A 2 -7.78 -25.82 -73.59
N TRP A 3 -6.64 -25.79 -72.89
CA TRP A 3 -5.27 -26.24 -73.27
C TRP A 3 -4.31 -26.17 -72.08
N ARG A 4 -3.64 -27.19 -71.69
CA ARG A 4 -2.20 -27.59 -71.70
C ARG A 4 -1.15 -26.47 -71.85
N ARG A 5 -0.13 -26.44 -71.06
CA ARG A 5 1.29 -26.98 -71.09
C ARG A 5 2.09 -26.15 -70.07
N SER A 6 2.72 -26.74 -69.05
CA SER A 6 4.02 -27.41 -69.09
C SER A 6 5.22 -26.57 -69.59
N THR A 7 6.10 -26.21 -68.63
CA THR A 7 7.52 -26.24 -68.79
C THR A 7 8.27 -26.36 -67.48
N ALA A 8 9.21 -27.29 -67.50
CA ALA A 8 10.14 -27.59 -66.40
C ALA A 8 11.26 -26.53 -66.35
N GLY A 9 11.84 -26.37 -65.16
CA GLY A 9 13.00 -25.51 -65.01
C GLY A 9 13.63 -25.54 -63.62
N SER A 10 14.64 -26.41 -63.58
CA SER A 10 15.88 -26.22 -62.81
C SER A 10 15.91 -26.25 -61.30
N VAL A 11 16.37 -27.37 -60.82
CA VAL A 11 16.79 -27.59 -59.39
C VAL A 11 18.12 -26.86 -59.19
N CYS A 12 18.09 -25.83 -58.37
CA CYS A 12 19.29 -25.26 -57.77
C CYS A 12 19.37 -25.69 -56.29
N ARG A 13 20.19 -26.70 -56.05
CA ARG A 13 20.51 -27.12 -54.67
C ARG A 13 21.44 -26.10 -54.03
N MET A 14 20.88 -25.26 -53.20
CA MET A 14 21.65 -24.36 -52.33
C MET A 14 21.71 -24.96 -50.94
N THR A 15 22.86 -25.57 -50.63
CA THR A 15 23.19 -26.08 -49.31
C THR A 15 23.40 -24.90 -48.36
N VAL A 16 22.40 -24.58 -47.58
CA VAL A 16 22.53 -23.62 -46.49
C VAL A 16 23.09 -24.35 -45.27
N ARG A 17 24.32 -24.05 -44.94
CA ARG A 17 24.95 -24.47 -43.69
C ARG A 17 24.31 -23.64 -42.57
N LEU A 18 23.46 -24.26 -41.77
CA LEU A 18 22.97 -23.67 -40.51
C LEU A 18 24.11 -23.68 -39.49
N SER A 19 24.74 -22.56 -39.30
CA SER A 19 25.58 -22.32 -38.12
C SER A 19 24.69 -21.95 -36.97
N ALA A 20 24.43 -22.88 -36.03
CA ALA A 20 23.71 -22.61 -34.80
C ALA A 20 24.61 -21.79 -33.86
N ALA A 21 24.44 -20.48 -33.86
CA ALA A 21 25.00 -19.64 -32.85
C ALA A 21 24.08 -19.71 -31.61
N VAL A 22 24.49 -20.48 -30.59
CA VAL A 22 23.85 -20.48 -29.28
C VAL A 22 24.23 -19.17 -28.58
N ALA A 23 23.34 -18.19 -28.62
CA ALA A 23 23.47 -16.97 -27.83
C ALA A 23 23.09 -17.30 -26.38
N LEU A 24 24.09 -17.42 -25.50
CA LEU A 24 23.90 -17.51 -24.06
C LEU A 24 23.43 -16.13 -23.58
N ILE A 25 22.12 -15.97 -23.35
CA ILE A 25 21.56 -14.78 -22.70
C ILE A 25 21.86 -14.92 -21.20
N LEU A 26 22.93 -14.29 -20.74
CA LEU A 26 23.17 -14.04 -19.31
C LEU A 26 22.11 -13.04 -18.84
N SER A 27 21.05 -13.56 -18.25
CA SER A 27 20.08 -12.72 -17.50
C SER A 27 20.79 -12.20 -16.26
N THR A 28 21.28 -10.97 -16.31
CA THR A 28 21.70 -10.25 -15.10
C THR A 28 20.44 -9.95 -14.30
N ALA A 29 20.13 -10.77 -13.31
CA ALA A 29 19.16 -10.43 -12.31
C ALA A 29 19.66 -9.14 -11.63
N ASN A 30 19.02 -8.01 -11.93
CA ASN A 30 19.18 -6.80 -11.16
C ASN A 30 18.61 -7.11 -9.77
N LEU A 31 19.48 -7.50 -8.83
CA LEU A 31 19.16 -7.48 -7.42
C LEU A 31 18.92 -6.01 -7.08
N ALA A 32 17.64 -5.66 -6.93
CA ALA A 32 17.30 -4.37 -6.34
C ALA A 32 18.08 -4.25 -5.02
N PRO A 33 18.77 -3.14 -4.77
CA PRO A 33 19.47 -2.98 -3.49
C PRO A 33 18.44 -3.12 -2.39
N ALA A 34 18.65 -4.08 -1.49
CA ALA A 34 17.92 -4.15 -0.24
C ALA A 34 18.07 -2.77 0.41
N GLN A 35 16.96 -2.12 0.74
CA GLN A 35 17.00 -0.83 1.41
C GLN A 35 17.86 -0.98 2.65
N SER A 36 19.01 -0.29 2.67
CA SER A 36 19.94 -0.36 3.78
C SER A 36 19.21 0.09 5.04
N SER A 37 19.06 -0.83 5.99
CA SER A 37 18.61 -0.51 7.34
C SER A 37 19.46 0.65 7.87
N ASN A 38 18.78 1.70 8.31
CA ASN A 38 19.40 2.91 8.83
C ASN A 38 20.39 2.53 9.94
N SER A 39 21.66 2.94 9.82
CA SER A 39 22.77 2.51 10.65
C SER A 39 22.68 2.87 12.16
N ASN A 40 21.57 3.46 12.59
CA ASN A 40 21.31 3.83 13.98
C ASN A 40 20.26 2.97 14.69
N GLY A 41 19.89 1.79 14.15
CA GLY A 41 18.95 0.87 14.80
C GLY A 41 17.49 1.35 14.87
N ARG A 42 17.17 2.54 14.34
CA ARG A 42 15.82 3.10 14.30
C ARG A 42 15.17 2.77 12.95
N THR A 43 14.34 1.75 12.94
CA THR A 43 13.56 1.40 11.76
C THR A 43 12.08 1.39 12.13
N VAL A 44 11.22 1.77 11.17
CA VAL A 44 9.77 1.63 11.33
C VAL A 44 9.33 0.16 11.24
N GLU A 45 10.17 -0.73 10.69
CA GLU A 45 9.85 -2.15 10.57
C GLU A 45 9.47 -2.78 11.91
N GLY A 46 8.44 -3.62 11.89
CA GLY A 46 7.89 -4.28 13.07
C GLY A 46 6.41 -3.98 13.25
N THR A 47 5.87 -4.46 14.37
CA THR A 47 4.47 -4.25 14.74
C THR A 47 4.37 -3.19 15.83
N TRP A 48 3.38 -2.32 15.69
CA TRP A 48 3.16 -1.19 16.57
C TRP A 48 1.70 -1.17 17.05
N TYR A 49 1.50 -1.02 18.36
CA TYR A 49 0.23 -0.63 18.91
C TYR A 49 0.10 0.88 18.74
N VAL A 50 -0.98 1.34 18.11
CA VAL A 50 -1.18 2.76 17.79
C VAL A 50 -2.47 3.30 18.37
N GLU A 51 -2.43 4.56 18.82
CA GLU A 51 -3.56 5.35 19.26
C GLU A 51 -3.77 6.50 18.27
N VAL A 52 -4.81 6.40 17.47
CA VAL A 52 -5.13 7.38 16.42
C VAL A 52 -6.15 8.38 16.96
N THR A 53 -5.82 9.65 16.93
CA THR A 53 -6.72 10.76 17.30
C THR A 53 -7.18 11.46 16.02
N PRO A 54 -8.49 11.40 15.67
CA PRO A 54 -9.06 12.25 14.64
C PRO A 54 -8.84 13.73 14.97
N ARG A 55 -8.50 14.53 13.95
CA ARG A 55 -8.20 15.95 14.10
C ARG A 55 -9.07 16.80 13.17
N ASN A 56 -9.43 17.97 13.61
CA ASN A 56 -9.91 19.03 12.72
C ASN A 56 -8.73 19.50 11.86
N CYS A 57 -8.84 19.41 10.53
CA CYS A 57 -7.74 19.73 9.61
C CYS A 57 -7.32 21.20 9.67
N GLY A 58 -8.20 22.13 10.03
CA GLY A 58 -7.90 23.54 10.07
C GLY A 58 -7.29 24.00 11.40
N THR A 59 -7.70 23.41 12.52
CA THR A 59 -7.29 23.85 13.87
C THR A 59 -6.34 22.87 14.57
N GLY A 60 -6.25 21.62 14.09
CA GLY A 60 -5.52 20.55 14.76
C GLY A 60 -6.18 19.99 16.03
N ALA A 61 -7.30 20.57 16.48
CA ALA A 61 -7.99 20.13 17.67
C ALA A 61 -8.54 18.69 17.51
N PRO A 62 -8.63 17.89 18.61
CA PRO A 62 -9.28 16.60 18.57
C PRO A 62 -10.72 16.71 18.05
N ALA A 63 -11.11 15.79 17.18
CA ALA A 63 -12.40 15.82 16.47
C ALA A 63 -13.19 14.50 16.61
N GLY A 64 -12.81 13.65 17.55
CA GLY A 64 -13.48 12.36 17.80
C GLY A 64 -12.77 11.55 18.87
N PRO A 65 -13.31 10.37 19.20
CA PRO A 65 -12.68 9.45 20.14
C PRO A 65 -11.38 8.89 19.57
N VAL A 66 -10.48 8.50 20.47
CA VAL A 66 -9.25 7.78 20.12
C VAL A 66 -9.61 6.41 19.57
N ILE A 67 -8.93 6.02 18.50
CA ILE A 67 -9.07 4.73 17.82
C ILE A 67 -7.78 3.95 18.06
N ASN A 68 -7.90 2.80 18.69
CA ASN A 68 -6.78 1.90 18.90
C ASN A 68 -6.58 1.00 17.67
N GLY A 69 -5.34 0.66 17.40
CA GLY A 69 -5.02 -0.22 16.27
C GLY A 69 -3.66 -0.88 16.39
N LEU A 70 -3.43 -1.78 15.47
CA LEU A 70 -2.12 -2.39 15.22
C LEU A 70 -1.69 -2.04 13.80
N VAL A 71 -0.43 -1.65 13.64
CA VAL A 71 0.19 -1.46 12.32
C VAL A 71 1.44 -2.31 12.25
N THR A 72 1.59 -3.12 11.22
CA THR A 72 2.80 -3.88 10.95
C THR A 72 3.46 -3.37 9.68
N PHE A 73 4.67 -2.86 9.80
CA PHE A 73 5.53 -2.49 8.69
C PHE A 73 6.45 -3.66 8.38
N ALA A 74 6.16 -4.38 7.30
CA ALA A 74 6.95 -5.53 6.89
C ALA A 74 8.17 -5.08 6.08
N ALA A 75 9.28 -5.82 6.19
CA ALA A 75 10.43 -5.64 5.32
C ALA A 75 10.00 -5.68 3.85
N GLY A 76 10.61 -4.82 3.03
CA GLY A 76 10.26 -4.72 1.61
C GLY A 76 9.13 -3.71 1.29
N GLY A 77 8.68 -2.92 2.27
CA GLY A 77 7.84 -1.75 2.01
C GLY A 77 6.33 -2.01 1.98
N THR A 78 5.87 -3.16 2.46
CA THR A 78 4.43 -3.43 2.63
C THR A 78 4.01 -3.20 4.08
N LEU A 79 2.73 -2.85 4.28
CA LEU A 79 2.15 -2.74 5.62
C LEU A 79 0.77 -3.37 5.69
N THR A 80 0.40 -3.78 6.89
CA THR A 80 -0.97 -4.14 7.28
C THR A 80 -1.38 -3.34 8.50
N GLU A 81 -2.67 -3.06 8.60
CA GLU A 81 -3.26 -2.32 9.71
C GLU A 81 -4.57 -2.97 10.15
N ALA A 82 -4.86 -2.92 11.43
CA ALA A 82 -6.15 -3.32 11.98
C ALA A 82 -6.58 -2.28 13.02
N ALA A 83 -7.64 -1.53 12.70
CA ALA A 83 -8.24 -0.58 13.64
C ALA A 83 -9.28 -1.27 14.53
N GLY A 84 -9.26 -0.95 15.80
CA GLY A 84 -10.26 -1.35 16.79
C GLY A 84 -11.04 -0.14 17.32
N GLY A 85 -12.03 -0.43 18.18
CA GLY A 85 -12.79 0.61 18.86
C GLY A 85 -14.15 0.93 18.26
N THR A 86 -14.74 2.05 18.70
CA THR A 86 -16.14 2.41 18.43
C THR A 86 -16.34 3.31 17.21
N ALA A 87 -15.28 3.61 16.46
CA ALA A 87 -15.39 4.47 15.28
C ALA A 87 -16.19 3.82 14.12
N PHE A 88 -16.12 2.50 14.04
CA PHE A 88 -16.84 1.69 13.05
C PHE A 88 -17.75 0.67 13.74
N ALA A 89 -18.86 0.33 13.11
CA ALA A 89 -19.69 -0.77 13.58
C ALA A 89 -18.90 -2.10 13.47
N PRO A 90 -19.18 -3.10 14.33
CA PRO A 90 -18.52 -4.40 14.25
C PRO A 90 -18.56 -4.99 12.83
N GLY A 91 -17.40 -5.34 12.29
CA GLY A 91 -17.26 -5.90 10.95
C GLY A 91 -17.48 -4.91 9.80
N GLN A 92 -17.67 -3.62 10.07
CA GLN A 92 -17.88 -2.62 9.02
C GLN A 92 -16.62 -2.29 8.24
N ARG A 93 -15.47 -2.29 8.90
CA ARG A 93 -14.19 -1.97 8.27
C ARG A 93 -13.27 -3.19 8.23
N SER A 94 -12.69 -3.45 7.07
CA SER A 94 -11.68 -4.49 6.93
C SER A 94 -10.34 -4.05 7.54
N PRO A 95 -9.39 -4.96 7.78
CA PRO A 95 -8.00 -4.58 7.92
C PRO A 95 -7.54 -3.73 6.73
N GLY A 96 -6.57 -2.84 6.98
CA GLY A 96 -5.92 -2.03 5.97
C GLY A 96 -4.70 -2.74 5.38
N HIS A 97 -4.47 -2.55 4.08
CA HIS A 97 -3.29 -3.04 3.37
C HIS A 97 -2.68 -1.92 2.56
N GLY A 98 -1.36 -1.86 2.54
CA GLY A 98 -0.69 -0.79 1.82
C GLY A 98 0.82 -0.91 1.77
N THR A 99 1.44 0.24 1.58
CA THR A 99 2.88 0.37 1.41
C THR A 99 3.45 1.43 2.33
N TRP A 100 4.72 1.30 2.62
CA TRP A 100 5.51 2.31 3.28
C TRP A 100 6.86 2.52 2.57
N SER A 101 7.45 3.68 2.73
CA SER A 101 8.77 4.00 2.18
C SER A 101 9.52 4.93 3.12
N HIS A 102 10.82 4.72 3.22
CA HIS A 102 11.71 5.65 3.90
C HIS A 102 11.83 6.95 3.09
N GLN A 103 11.77 8.08 3.77
CA GLN A 103 11.92 9.39 3.14
C GLN A 103 13.30 9.99 3.44
N ALA A 104 13.53 10.34 4.69
CA ALA A 104 14.83 10.88 5.14
C ALA A 104 14.94 10.75 6.66
N GLY A 105 16.13 10.44 7.17
CA GLY A 105 16.38 10.37 8.61
C GLY A 105 15.40 9.41 9.30
N PRO A 106 14.68 9.86 10.35
CA PRO A 106 13.70 9.03 11.04
C PRO A 106 12.30 9.01 10.36
N THR A 107 12.14 9.65 9.18
CA THR A 107 10.83 9.92 8.56
C THR A 107 10.51 8.90 7.50
N TYR A 108 9.27 8.42 7.53
CA TYR A 108 8.70 7.46 6.59
C TYR A 108 7.34 7.95 6.08
N GLN A 109 6.95 7.49 4.90
CA GLN A 109 5.60 7.68 4.36
C GLN A 109 4.87 6.35 4.40
N GLN A 110 3.62 6.35 4.91
CA GLN A 110 2.73 5.21 4.83
C GLN A 110 1.47 5.56 4.06
N ARG A 111 1.00 4.59 3.25
CA ARG A 111 -0.27 4.68 2.53
C ARG A 111 -0.96 3.34 2.57
N PHE A 112 -2.25 3.33 2.92
CA PHE A 112 -3.01 2.08 2.87
C PHE A 112 -4.48 2.33 2.56
N VAL A 113 -5.17 1.26 2.18
CA VAL A 113 -6.60 1.21 1.91
C VAL A 113 -7.25 0.17 2.82
N ALA A 114 -8.43 0.49 3.33
CA ALA A 114 -9.32 -0.45 4.03
C ALA A 114 -10.71 -0.38 3.41
N MET A 115 -11.39 -1.51 3.28
CA MET A 115 -12.76 -1.56 2.75
C MET A 115 -13.77 -1.18 3.82
N ILE A 116 -14.79 -0.42 3.44
CA ILE A 116 -16.00 -0.18 4.23
C ILE A 116 -17.07 -1.09 3.66
N LEU A 117 -17.37 -2.17 4.37
CA LEU A 117 -18.13 -3.32 3.84
C LEU A 117 -19.62 -3.05 3.73
N PHE A 118 -20.18 -2.17 4.56
CA PHE A 118 -21.57 -1.80 4.53
C PHE A 118 -21.81 -0.39 5.08
N THR A 119 -22.91 0.21 4.67
CA THR A 119 -23.31 1.54 5.10
C THR A 119 -23.95 1.51 6.48
N THR A 120 -23.58 2.47 7.33
CA THR A 120 -24.27 2.76 8.61
C THR A 120 -24.71 4.21 8.66
N ALA A 121 -25.85 4.47 9.29
CA ALA A 121 -26.27 5.82 9.59
C ALA A 121 -25.46 6.41 10.77
N PRO A 122 -25.33 7.75 10.87
CA PRO A 122 -24.84 8.40 12.08
C PRO A 122 -25.65 8.01 13.30
N GLY A 123 -25.01 7.75 14.42
CA GLY A 123 -25.68 7.33 15.66
C GLY A 123 -24.70 7.10 16.81
N ALA A 124 -25.12 6.30 17.80
CA ALA A 124 -24.34 6.04 19.02
C ALA A 124 -22.97 5.38 18.75
N SER A 125 -22.81 4.70 17.62
CA SER A 125 -21.57 4.04 17.19
C SER A 125 -20.67 4.90 16.29
N GLY A 126 -20.91 6.22 16.22
CA GLY A 126 -20.03 7.12 15.50
C GLY A 126 -20.70 7.89 14.34
N PRO A 127 -19.92 8.51 13.47
CA PRO A 127 -20.41 9.44 12.44
C PRO A 127 -21.17 8.76 11.29
N GLY A 128 -21.24 7.43 11.26
CA GLY A 128 -21.74 6.67 10.14
C GLY A 128 -20.77 6.69 8.93
N PHE A 129 -20.73 5.59 8.19
CA PHE A 129 -19.91 5.48 6.98
C PHE A 129 -20.71 4.80 5.88
N GLU A 130 -20.46 5.19 4.64
CA GLU A 130 -21.03 4.55 3.45
C GLU A 130 -20.12 3.41 2.97
N ALA A 131 -20.70 2.35 2.41
CA ALA A 131 -19.96 1.27 1.78
C ALA A 131 -19.03 1.80 0.69
N GLY A 132 -17.80 1.27 0.64
CA GLY A 132 -16.76 1.72 -0.27
C GLY A 132 -15.38 1.45 0.28
N TRP A 133 -14.53 2.48 0.40
CA TRP A 133 -13.22 2.32 0.99
C TRP A 133 -12.70 3.59 1.64
N GLN A 134 -11.78 3.39 2.56
CA GLN A 134 -10.98 4.43 3.19
C GLN A 134 -9.56 4.36 2.66
N THR A 135 -8.94 5.51 2.36
CA THR A 135 -7.49 5.62 2.17
C THR A 135 -6.90 6.43 3.31
N VAL A 136 -5.71 6.05 3.76
CA VAL A 136 -4.91 6.77 4.75
C VAL A 136 -3.55 7.07 4.13
N ASP A 137 -3.09 8.30 4.32
CA ASP A 137 -1.79 8.80 3.83
C ASP A 137 -1.16 9.62 4.95
N HIS A 138 -0.15 9.04 5.62
CA HIS A 138 0.49 9.65 6.79
C HIS A 138 2.01 9.66 6.64
N THR A 139 2.62 10.74 7.11
CA THR A 139 4.04 10.77 7.47
C THR A 139 4.19 10.15 8.84
N VAL A 140 5.17 9.26 9.00
CA VAL A 140 5.52 8.58 10.25
C VAL A 140 6.92 9.01 10.64
N GLU A 141 7.12 9.37 11.90
CA GLU A 141 8.42 9.66 12.48
C GLU A 141 8.76 8.61 13.56
N VAL A 142 9.93 8.01 13.44
CA VAL A 142 10.47 7.11 14.47
C VAL A 142 11.17 7.96 15.50
N VAL A 143 10.51 8.18 16.64
CA VAL A 143 10.99 9.02 17.74
C VAL A 143 12.17 8.36 18.45
N ASP A 144 12.01 7.07 18.77
CA ASP A 144 13.07 6.22 19.36
C ASP A 144 12.85 4.75 18.95
N SER A 145 13.51 3.78 19.61
CA SER A 145 13.39 2.35 19.29
C SER A 145 11.96 1.83 19.46
N ASP A 146 11.19 2.43 20.36
CA ASP A 146 9.92 1.89 20.85
C ASP A 146 8.74 2.82 20.63
N HIS A 147 8.99 4.04 20.10
CA HIS A 147 7.96 5.03 19.86
C HIS A 147 7.98 5.57 18.43
N ILE A 148 6.78 5.70 17.87
CA ILE A 148 6.53 6.40 16.60
C ILE A 148 5.43 7.45 16.80
N GLU A 149 5.49 8.50 16.00
CA GLU A 149 4.42 9.46 15.81
C GLU A 149 4.04 9.51 14.35
N SER A 150 2.77 9.79 14.06
CA SER A 150 2.37 10.01 12.68
C SER A 150 1.28 11.07 12.56
N SER A 151 1.23 11.69 11.39
CA SER A 151 0.21 12.67 11.05
C SER A 151 -0.10 12.64 9.56
N GLY A 152 -1.36 12.93 9.20
CA GLY A 152 -1.77 12.98 7.81
C GLY A 152 -3.26 13.01 7.61
N GLY A 153 -3.66 12.64 6.40
CA GLY A 153 -5.03 12.66 5.93
C GLY A 153 -5.63 11.27 5.77
N ASN A 154 -6.95 11.24 5.84
CA ASN A 154 -7.75 10.10 5.44
C ASN A 154 -8.88 10.56 4.53
N LYS A 155 -9.30 9.69 3.60
CA LYS A 155 -10.36 9.95 2.64
C LYS A 155 -11.26 8.74 2.55
N PHE A 156 -12.58 8.99 2.41
CA PHE A 156 -13.57 7.94 2.28
C PHE A 156 -14.31 8.09 0.95
N TYR A 157 -14.40 7.01 0.24
CA TYR A 157 -14.99 6.94 -1.09
C TYR A 157 -16.16 5.96 -1.10
N ARG A 158 -17.20 6.29 -1.87
CA ARG A 158 -18.29 5.37 -2.21
C ARG A 158 -17.82 4.29 -3.17
N LEU A 159 -18.61 3.25 -3.36
CA LEU A 159 -18.31 2.18 -4.34
C LEU A 159 -18.15 2.69 -5.78
N ASN A 160 -18.78 3.82 -6.12
CA ASN A 160 -18.64 4.45 -7.44
C ASN A 160 -17.37 5.33 -7.58
N GLY A 161 -16.52 5.41 -6.55
CA GLY A 161 -15.29 6.21 -6.54
C GLY A 161 -15.47 7.66 -6.10
N GLU A 162 -16.68 8.09 -5.76
CA GLU A 162 -16.93 9.44 -5.29
C GLU A 162 -16.36 9.67 -3.89
N LEU A 163 -15.56 10.71 -3.72
CA LEU A 163 -15.09 11.16 -2.41
C LEU A 163 -16.25 11.83 -1.66
N TYR A 164 -16.65 11.29 -0.51
CA TYR A 164 -17.74 11.87 0.27
C TYR A 164 -17.30 12.41 1.64
N ARG A 165 -16.13 12.03 2.12
CA ARG A 165 -15.58 12.50 3.39
C ARG A 165 -14.07 12.55 3.35
N SER A 166 -13.47 13.54 4.00
CA SER A 166 -12.04 13.62 4.29
C SER A 166 -11.84 14.06 5.73
N GLY A 167 -10.68 13.76 6.28
CA GLY A 167 -10.30 14.13 7.64
C GLY A 167 -8.79 14.11 7.82
N CYS A 168 -8.37 14.60 8.97
CA CYS A 168 -6.99 14.56 9.43
C CYS A 168 -6.90 13.74 10.70
N SER A 169 -5.73 13.15 10.95
CA SER A 169 -5.47 12.45 12.19
C SER A 169 -3.99 12.51 12.57
N THR A 170 -3.74 12.35 13.84
CA THR A 170 -2.40 12.04 14.37
C THR A 170 -2.45 10.69 15.04
N ALA A 171 -1.32 10.01 15.13
CA ALA A 171 -1.21 8.82 15.94
C ALA A 171 0.11 8.81 16.71
N THR A 172 0.06 8.23 17.91
CA THR A 172 1.24 7.80 18.66
C THR A 172 1.28 6.28 18.64
N GLY A 173 2.45 5.69 18.58
CA GLY A 173 2.59 4.24 18.56
C GLY A 173 3.70 3.77 19.47
N ARG A 174 3.49 2.59 20.07
CA ARG A 174 4.50 1.86 20.83
C ARG A 174 4.77 0.53 20.14
N ARG A 175 6.04 0.13 20.12
CA ARG A 175 6.44 -1.16 19.54
C ARG A 175 5.78 -2.30 20.32
N PHE A 176 5.23 -3.24 19.58
CA PHE A 176 4.71 -4.48 20.14
C PHE A 176 5.88 -5.49 20.20
N GLU A 177 6.19 -5.97 21.41
CA GLU A 177 7.22 -6.97 21.69
C GLU A 177 6.65 -8.40 21.67
#